data_123f150fa72817485243779665e976b0
#
_entry.id   123f150fa72817485243779665e976b0
#
_cell.length_a   1.000
_cell.length_b   1.000
_cell.length_c   1.000
_cell.angle_alpha   90.00
_cell.angle_beta   90.00
_cell.angle_gamma   90.00
#
_symmetry.space_group_name_H-M   'P 1'
#
loop_
_entity.id
_entity.type
_entity.pdbx_description
1 polymer ?
#
loop_
_entity_poly.entity_id
_entity_poly.type
_entity_poly.pdbx_seq_one_letter_code
_entity_poly.pdbx_strand_id
1 'polypeptide(L)'
;VLFRSAGIGFAFQQPPRFKGMTVMKLLKLAAKDELSDKECCDLLTAVGLCAKDYIYRQIDGTLSGGEMKRIEIASVLAKEHSLCIFDEPEAGIDLWSFSMLIQKFEEIHTEKKQSLIVISHQEKIINMADRIMIIDGGEIKKIGTKDEVLPYLNGVQKCHKCVERLEGRA
;
A
#
# COMPACT_ATOMS: atom_id res chain seq x y z
N VAL A 1 11.29 -7.95 -13.05
CA VAL A 1 12.75 -7.64 -12.99
C VAL A 1 13.02 -6.18 -13.35
N LEU A 2 12.31 -5.61 -14.35
CA LEU A 2 12.50 -4.22 -14.81
C LEU A 2 12.24 -3.15 -13.73
N PHE A 3 11.20 -3.29 -12.91
CA PHE A 3 10.87 -2.31 -11.86
C PHE A 3 11.97 -2.19 -10.80
N ARG A 4 12.56 -3.30 -10.38
CA ARG A 4 13.59 -3.33 -9.34
C ARG A 4 14.90 -2.65 -9.78
N SER A 5 15.27 -2.76 -11.06
CA SER A 5 16.45 -2.08 -11.62
C SER A 5 16.23 -0.58 -11.80
N ALA A 6 14.97 -0.15 -11.95
CA ALA A 6 14.59 1.26 -12.04
C ALA A 6 14.43 1.97 -10.68
N GLY A 7 14.71 1.27 -9.55
CA GLY A 7 14.54 1.84 -8.21
C GLY A 7 13.07 1.98 -7.78
N ILE A 8 12.19 1.14 -8.34
CA ILE A 8 10.75 1.13 -8.02
C ILE A 8 10.44 -0.02 -7.08
N GLY A 9 9.83 0.27 -5.93
CA GLY A 9 9.21 -0.68 -5.02
C GLY A 9 7.73 -0.84 -5.36
N PHE A 10 7.21 -2.08 -5.34
CA PHE A 10 5.80 -2.34 -5.62
C PHE A 10 5.23 -3.37 -4.64
N ALA A 11 4.14 -3.01 -3.94
CA ALA A 11 3.33 -3.91 -3.14
C ALA A 11 2.02 -4.18 -3.87
N PHE A 12 1.78 -5.45 -4.20
CA PHE A 12 0.63 -5.88 -5.01
C PHE A 12 -0.66 -5.94 -4.18
N GLN A 13 -1.81 -5.86 -4.84
CA GLN A 13 -3.11 -6.08 -4.19
C GLN A 13 -3.16 -7.46 -3.53
N GLN A 14 -2.66 -8.50 -4.20
CA GLN A 14 -2.50 -9.85 -3.65
C GLN A 14 -1.01 -10.16 -3.44
N PRO A 15 -0.56 -10.29 -2.18
CA PRO A 15 0.83 -10.58 -1.87
C PRO A 15 1.30 -11.92 -2.46
N PRO A 16 2.49 -11.99 -3.06
CA PRO A 16 3.06 -13.25 -3.51
C PRO A 16 3.45 -14.12 -2.30
N ARG A 17 3.28 -15.44 -2.42
CA ARG A 17 3.65 -16.41 -1.39
C ARG A 17 4.96 -17.10 -1.75
N PHE A 18 5.87 -17.21 -0.78
CA PHE A 18 7.18 -17.82 -0.95
C PHE A 18 7.30 -19.05 -0.05
N LYS A 19 7.15 -20.25 -0.62
CA LYS A 19 7.29 -21.50 0.15
C LYS A 19 8.74 -21.69 0.65
N GLY A 20 8.90 -22.13 1.90
CA GLY A 20 10.19 -22.44 2.49
C GLY A 20 11.03 -21.20 2.87
N MET A 21 10.42 -20.03 2.97
CA MET A 21 11.08 -18.79 3.36
C MET A 21 10.46 -18.24 4.65
N THR A 22 11.30 -17.82 5.59
CA THR A 22 10.84 -17.11 6.78
C THR A 22 10.69 -15.61 6.50
N VAL A 23 9.92 -14.91 7.32
CA VAL A 23 9.77 -13.45 7.23
C VAL A 23 11.12 -12.74 7.33
N MET A 24 11.97 -13.12 8.30
CA MET A 24 13.34 -12.61 8.41
C MET A 24 14.11 -12.74 7.10
N LYS A 25 14.09 -13.92 6.50
CA LYS A 25 14.82 -14.19 5.26
C LYS A 25 14.28 -13.35 4.09
N LEU A 26 12.96 -13.14 4.02
CA LEU A 26 12.36 -12.29 3.00
C LEU A 26 12.83 -10.83 3.15
N LEU A 27 12.80 -10.27 4.37
CA LEU A 27 13.19 -8.88 4.63
C LEU A 27 14.68 -8.67 4.30
N LYS A 28 15.56 -9.55 4.76
CA LYS A 28 17.00 -9.48 4.43
C LYS A 28 17.25 -9.59 2.92
N LEU A 29 16.58 -10.52 2.24
CA LEU A 29 16.70 -10.67 0.78
C LEU A 29 16.19 -9.41 0.04
N ALA A 30 15.11 -8.78 0.52
CA ALA A 30 14.58 -7.55 -0.06
C ALA A 30 15.58 -6.40 0.07
N ALA A 31 16.26 -6.29 1.20
CA ALA A 31 17.31 -5.32 1.49
C ALA A 31 18.71 -5.72 0.97
N LYS A 32 18.85 -6.82 0.24
CA LYS A 32 20.14 -7.39 -0.21
C LYS A 32 21.10 -7.73 0.94
N ASP A 33 20.55 -8.24 2.04
CA ASP A 33 21.25 -8.60 3.27
C ASP A 33 21.92 -7.42 4.03
N GLU A 34 21.51 -6.17 3.74
CA GLU A 34 22.02 -4.97 4.40
C GLU A 34 21.35 -4.69 5.76
N LEU A 35 20.22 -5.37 6.10
CA LEU A 35 19.48 -5.18 7.35
C LEU A 35 20.00 -6.09 8.47
N SER A 36 20.18 -5.50 9.65
CA SER A 36 20.33 -6.23 10.92
C SER A 36 19.00 -6.88 11.36
N ASP A 37 19.10 -7.84 12.28
CA ASP A 37 17.92 -8.48 12.87
C ASP A 37 17.01 -7.47 13.58
N LYS A 38 17.58 -6.45 14.21
CA LYS A 38 16.85 -5.37 14.88
C LYS A 38 16.04 -4.56 13.87
N GLU A 39 16.64 -4.14 12.77
CA GLU A 39 15.96 -3.37 11.72
C GLU A 39 14.81 -4.17 11.08
N CYS A 40 14.99 -5.49 10.91
CA CYS A 40 13.90 -6.37 10.48
C CYS A 40 12.73 -6.38 11.48
N CYS A 41 13.03 -6.39 12.79
CA CYS A 41 12.00 -6.31 13.84
C CYS A 41 11.31 -4.94 13.84
N ASP A 42 12.05 -3.86 13.67
CA ASP A 42 11.52 -2.49 13.62
C ASP A 42 10.58 -2.30 12.42
N LEU A 43 10.93 -2.86 11.25
CA LEU A 43 10.07 -2.87 10.06
C LEU A 43 8.74 -3.60 10.30
N LEU A 44 8.76 -4.77 10.94
CA LEU A 44 7.53 -5.51 11.26
C LEU A 44 6.65 -4.71 12.22
N THR A 45 7.26 -4.10 13.22
CA THR A 45 6.54 -3.25 14.18
C THR A 45 5.91 -2.05 13.48
N ALA A 46 6.61 -1.40 12.55
CA ALA A 46 6.12 -0.26 11.79
C ALA A 46 4.88 -0.57 10.94
N VAL A 47 4.70 -1.82 10.52
CA VAL A 47 3.49 -2.28 9.80
C VAL A 47 2.46 -2.96 10.72
N GLY A 48 2.60 -2.85 12.04
CA GLY A 48 1.65 -3.38 13.01
C GLY A 48 1.75 -4.89 13.25
N LEU A 49 2.90 -5.53 13.02
CA LEU A 49 3.16 -6.94 13.33
C LEU A 49 4.07 -7.07 14.55
N CYS A 50 3.70 -7.95 15.49
CA CYS A 50 4.57 -8.28 16.61
C CYS A 50 5.82 -9.02 16.11
N ALA A 51 6.99 -8.36 16.15
CA ALA A 51 8.22 -8.96 15.62
C ALA A 51 8.54 -10.33 16.24
N LYS A 52 8.33 -10.49 17.56
CA LYS A 52 8.59 -11.76 18.28
C LYS A 52 7.79 -12.93 17.71
N ASP A 53 6.56 -12.66 17.28
CA ASP A 53 5.64 -13.70 16.81
C ASP A 53 5.80 -14.02 15.33
N TYR A 54 6.30 -13.06 14.54
CA TYR A 54 6.30 -13.18 13.08
C TYR A 54 7.68 -13.36 12.45
N ILE A 55 8.76 -12.86 13.06
CA ILE A 55 10.08 -12.76 12.42
C ILE A 55 10.63 -14.11 11.92
N TYR A 56 10.36 -15.21 12.63
CA TYR A 56 10.78 -16.55 12.28
C TYR A 56 9.67 -17.42 11.66
N ARG A 57 8.44 -16.87 11.50
CA ARG A 57 7.35 -17.61 10.86
C ARG A 57 7.66 -17.87 9.39
N GLN A 58 7.20 -19.02 8.92
CA GLN A 58 7.23 -19.37 7.49
C GLN A 58 6.17 -18.55 6.75
N ILE A 59 6.54 -18.13 5.53
CA ILE A 59 5.61 -17.47 4.60
C ILE A 59 4.82 -18.56 3.87
N ASP A 60 3.79 -19.07 4.51
CA ASP A 60 2.97 -20.17 4.02
C ASP A 60 1.46 -19.87 4.13
N GLY A 61 0.65 -20.90 3.97
CA GLY A 61 -0.81 -20.79 4.02
C GLY A 61 -1.41 -20.54 5.41
N THR A 62 -0.59 -20.51 6.48
CA THR A 62 -1.06 -20.25 7.86
C THR A 62 -1.15 -18.75 8.17
N LEU A 63 -0.54 -17.90 7.34
CA LEU A 63 -0.66 -16.46 7.45
C LEU A 63 -1.98 -15.99 6.83
N SER A 64 -2.71 -15.14 7.54
CA SER A 64 -3.89 -14.46 7.02
C SER A 64 -3.53 -13.50 5.87
N GLY A 65 -4.53 -13.08 5.09
CA GLY A 65 -4.33 -12.11 4.00
C GLY A 65 -3.73 -10.79 4.49
N GLY A 66 -4.24 -10.26 5.61
CA GLY A 66 -3.75 -9.01 6.19
C GLY A 66 -2.34 -9.12 6.78
N GLU A 67 -1.96 -10.28 7.37
CA GLU A 67 -0.59 -10.53 7.81
C GLU A 67 0.37 -10.57 6.61
N MET A 68 0.00 -11.29 5.56
CA MET A 68 0.79 -11.35 4.32
C MET A 68 0.96 -9.98 3.68
N LYS A 69 -0.10 -9.18 3.63
CA LYS A 69 -0.08 -7.82 3.10
C LYS A 69 0.92 -6.93 3.86
N ARG A 70 0.89 -6.97 5.19
CA ARG A 70 1.82 -6.22 6.04
C ARG A 70 3.26 -6.68 5.88
N ILE A 71 3.50 -7.99 5.76
CA ILE A 71 4.84 -8.54 5.48
C ILE A 71 5.35 -8.08 4.11
N GLU A 72 4.50 -8.08 3.09
CA GLU A 72 4.85 -7.56 1.77
C GLU A 72 5.23 -6.08 1.83
N ILE A 73 4.40 -5.24 2.47
CA ILE A 73 4.67 -3.82 2.65
C ILE A 73 6.01 -3.63 3.37
N ALA A 74 6.27 -4.35 4.48
CA ALA A 74 7.55 -4.33 5.18
C ALA A 74 8.72 -4.70 4.25
N SER A 75 8.55 -5.67 3.34
CA SER A 75 9.58 -6.05 2.38
C SER A 75 9.86 -4.98 1.32
N VAL A 76 8.86 -4.19 0.93
CA VAL A 76 9.06 -3.02 0.06
C VAL A 76 9.80 -1.91 0.82
N LEU A 77 9.44 -1.67 2.08
CA LEU A 77 10.07 -0.67 2.93
C LEU A 77 11.46 -1.06 3.43
N ALA A 78 11.85 -2.33 3.30
CA ALA A 78 13.16 -2.85 3.70
C ALA A 78 14.33 -2.25 2.91
N LYS A 79 14.06 -1.56 1.82
CA LYS A 79 15.05 -0.93 0.96
C LYS A 79 14.59 0.46 0.52
N GLU A 80 15.54 1.36 0.35
CA GLU A 80 15.25 2.66 -0.27
C GLU A 80 14.91 2.50 -1.76
N HIS A 81 13.85 3.17 -2.17
CA HIS A 81 13.38 3.25 -3.55
C HIS A 81 13.20 4.73 -3.93
N SER A 82 13.36 5.06 -5.20
CA SER A 82 13.00 6.39 -5.71
C SER A 82 11.49 6.60 -5.79
N LEU A 83 10.75 5.49 -6.02
CA LEU A 83 9.30 5.44 -6.09
C LEU A 83 8.79 4.17 -5.43
N CYS A 84 7.82 4.28 -4.53
CA CYS A 84 7.05 3.15 -4.00
C CYS A 84 5.60 3.22 -4.48
N ILE A 85 5.08 2.09 -4.92
CA ILE A 85 3.68 1.93 -5.34
C ILE A 85 3.02 0.90 -4.43
N PHE A 86 1.93 1.28 -3.78
CA PHE A 86 1.14 0.42 -2.91
C PHE A 86 -0.27 0.28 -3.47
N ASP A 87 -0.66 -0.95 -3.80
CA ASP A 87 -1.98 -1.26 -4.35
C ASP A 87 -2.88 -1.81 -3.24
N GLU A 88 -3.89 -1.01 -2.84
CA GLU A 88 -4.81 -1.27 -1.74
C GLU A 88 -4.08 -1.78 -0.47
N PRO A 89 -3.15 -0.98 0.10
CA PRO A 89 -2.35 -1.42 1.25
C PRO A 89 -3.18 -1.72 2.50
N GLU A 90 -4.40 -1.21 2.57
CA GLU A 90 -5.36 -1.43 3.66
C GLU A 90 -6.12 -2.76 3.57
N ALA A 91 -6.07 -3.48 2.46
CA ALA A 91 -6.88 -4.67 2.22
C ALA A 91 -6.62 -5.77 3.25
N GLY A 92 -7.66 -6.12 4.03
CA GLY A 92 -7.60 -7.16 5.06
C GLY A 92 -6.79 -6.79 6.31
N ILE A 93 -6.44 -5.52 6.49
CA ILE A 93 -5.74 -5.02 7.67
C ILE A 93 -6.76 -4.46 8.68
N ASP A 94 -6.57 -4.76 9.98
CA ASP A 94 -7.38 -4.19 11.04
C ASP A 94 -7.10 -2.68 11.23
N LEU A 95 -8.06 -1.99 11.86
CA LEU A 95 -8.02 -0.53 12.02
C LEU A 95 -6.76 -0.04 12.77
N TRP A 96 -6.29 -0.80 13.75
CA TRP A 96 -5.12 -0.43 14.56
C TRP A 96 -3.84 -0.51 13.73
N SER A 97 -3.61 -1.65 13.08
CA SER A 97 -2.47 -1.87 12.18
C SER A 97 -2.49 -0.91 11.00
N PHE A 98 -3.67 -0.58 10.47
CA PHE A 98 -3.82 0.43 9.42
C PHE A 98 -3.38 1.83 9.88
N SER A 99 -3.68 2.19 11.13
CA SER A 99 -3.23 3.48 11.67
C SER A 99 -1.70 3.57 11.79
N MET A 100 -1.02 2.47 12.15
CA MET A 100 0.45 2.41 12.15
C MET A 100 1.04 2.53 10.73
N LEU A 101 0.40 1.88 9.75
CA LEU A 101 0.81 1.99 8.35
C LEU A 101 0.68 3.42 7.81
N ILE A 102 -0.42 4.12 8.15
CA ILE A 102 -0.60 5.54 7.80
C ILE A 102 0.52 6.39 8.40
N GLN A 103 0.81 6.21 9.69
CA GLN A 103 1.91 6.92 10.34
C GLN A 103 3.23 6.69 9.60
N LYS A 104 3.51 5.46 9.17
CA LYS A 104 4.73 5.16 8.40
C LYS A 104 4.75 5.84 7.04
N PHE A 105 3.62 5.93 6.35
CA PHE A 105 3.53 6.68 5.09
C PHE A 105 3.74 8.20 5.31
N GLU A 106 3.20 8.77 6.39
CA GLU A 106 3.42 10.17 6.77
C GLU A 106 4.89 10.46 7.08
N GLU A 107 5.59 9.55 7.78
CA GLU A 107 7.03 9.66 8.02
C GLU A 107 7.81 9.72 6.69
N ILE A 108 7.56 8.77 5.79
CA ILE A 108 8.20 8.71 4.47
C ILE A 108 7.91 9.97 3.65
N HIS A 109 6.67 10.45 3.66
CA HIS A 109 6.26 11.68 2.97
C HIS A 109 6.99 12.90 3.53
N THR A 110 7.13 13.00 4.85
CA THR A 110 7.82 14.12 5.53
C THR A 110 9.32 14.14 5.23
N GLU A 111 9.97 12.96 5.17
CA GLU A 111 11.39 12.86 4.84
C GLU A 111 11.72 13.24 3.40
N LYS A 112 10.74 13.24 2.47
CA LYS A 112 10.87 13.60 1.04
C LYS A 112 11.99 12.87 0.28
N LYS A 113 12.41 11.71 0.76
CA LYS A 113 13.48 10.92 0.13
C LYS A 113 12.99 10.10 -1.06
N GLN A 114 11.69 9.79 -1.08
CA GLN A 114 11.07 8.96 -2.12
C GLN A 114 9.66 9.43 -2.43
N SER A 115 9.20 9.13 -3.64
CA SER A 115 7.82 9.36 -4.06
C SER A 115 6.93 8.17 -3.70
N LEU A 116 5.68 8.45 -3.30
CA LEU A 116 4.68 7.42 -3.02
C LEU A 116 3.52 7.52 -4.01
N ILE A 117 3.11 6.41 -4.58
CA ILE A 117 1.82 6.25 -5.24
C ILE A 117 1.03 5.23 -4.43
N VAL A 118 -0.14 5.62 -3.93
CA VAL A 118 -1.02 4.74 -3.18
C VAL A 118 -2.36 4.65 -3.89
N ILE A 119 -2.73 3.44 -4.32
CA ILE A 119 -4.04 3.16 -4.88
C ILE A 119 -4.94 2.78 -3.72
N SER A 120 -5.92 3.61 -3.41
CA SER A 120 -6.79 3.41 -2.24
C SER A 120 -8.08 4.20 -2.37
N HIS A 121 -9.11 3.75 -1.66
CA HIS A 121 -10.36 4.46 -1.47
C HIS A 121 -10.54 4.96 -0.02
N GLN A 122 -9.54 4.81 0.82
CA GLN A 122 -9.59 5.19 2.23
C GLN A 122 -9.39 6.70 2.41
N GLU A 123 -10.31 7.33 3.14
CA GLU A 123 -10.30 8.78 3.37
C GLU A 123 -9.00 9.26 4.02
N LYS A 124 -8.41 8.47 4.93
CA LYS A 124 -7.14 8.82 5.58
C LYS A 124 -5.99 8.95 4.57
N ILE A 125 -5.91 8.03 3.60
CA ILE A 125 -4.90 8.07 2.52
C ILE A 125 -5.15 9.24 1.60
N ILE A 126 -6.41 9.48 1.21
CA ILE A 126 -6.80 10.61 0.37
C ILE A 126 -6.42 11.94 1.03
N ASN A 127 -6.62 12.04 2.36
CA ASN A 127 -6.34 13.25 3.11
C ASN A 127 -4.86 13.60 3.23
N MET A 128 -3.95 12.62 3.19
CA MET A 128 -2.50 12.85 3.24
C MET A 128 -1.86 13.09 1.87
N ALA A 129 -2.59 12.86 0.77
CA ALA A 129 -2.03 12.96 -0.58
C ALA A 129 -1.82 14.42 -1.00
N ASP A 130 -0.65 14.74 -1.56
CA ASP A 130 -0.37 16.03 -2.20
C ASP A 130 -1.20 16.20 -3.47
N ARG A 131 -1.37 15.12 -4.22
CA ARG A 131 -2.14 15.08 -5.47
C ARG A 131 -2.95 13.80 -5.56
N ILE A 132 -4.14 13.93 -6.12
CA ILE A 132 -5.06 12.81 -6.34
C ILE A 132 -5.30 12.67 -7.84
N MET A 133 -5.24 11.42 -8.32
CA MET A 133 -5.55 11.06 -9.70
C MET A 133 -6.77 10.14 -9.71
N ILE A 134 -7.78 10.49 -10.48
CA ILE A 134 -8.96 9.64 -10.72
C ILE A 134 -8.78 8.95 -12.05
N ILE A 135 -8.84 7.61 -12.02
CA ILE A 135 -8.80 6.75 -13.21
C ILE A 135 -10.16 6.03 -13.28
N ASP A 136 -10.81 6.12 -14.42
CA ASP A 136 -12.07 5.42 -14.71
C ASP A 136 -12.14 5.02 -16.17
N GLY A 137 -12.58 3.77 -16.44
CA GLY A 137 -12.63 3.23 -17.79
C GLY A 137 -11.28 3.18 -18.51
N GLY A 138 -10.15 3.07 -17.76
CA GLY A 138 -8.80 3.04 -18.33
C GLY A 138 -8.25 4.43 -18.68
N GLU A 139 -8.94 5.51 -18.37
CA GLU A 139 -8.55 6.88 -18.67
C GLU A 139 -8.40 7.73 -17.41
N ILE A 140 -7.48 8.69 -17.45
CA ILE A 140 -7.34 9.69 -16.39
C ILE A 140 -8.47 10.71 -16.55
N LYS A 141 -9.39 10.76 -15.60
CA LYS A 141 -10.53 11.70 -15.60
C LYS A 141 -10.19 13.04 -14.95
N LYS A 142 -9.38 13.01 -13.90
CA LYS A 142 -8.97 14.22 -13.17
C LYS A 142 -7.64 13.99 -12.45
N ILE A 143 -6.80 15.03 -12.41
CA ILE A 143 -5.62 15.11 -11.55
C ILE A 143 -5.63 16.48 -10.90
N GLY A 144 -5.42 16.54 -9.58
CA GLY A 144 -5.35 17.81 -8.86
C GLY A 144 -5.08 17.63 -7.39
N THR A 145 -5.15 18.72 -6.66
CA THR A 145 -5.16 18.73 -5.20
C THR A 145 -6.46 18.13 -4.67
N LYS A 146 -6.51 17.86 -3.36
CA LYS A 146 -7.72 17.39 -2.68
C LYS A 146 -8.92 18.29 -2.95
N ASP A 147 -8.74 19.62 -2.83
CA ASP A 147 -9.82 20.60 -3.00
C ASP A 147 -10.36 20.66 -4.44
N GLU A 148 -9.53 20.32 -5.42
CA GLU A 148 -9.93 20.24 -6.82
C GLU A 148 -10.64 18.94 -7.19
N VAL A 149 -10.31 17.83 -6.50
CA VAL A 149 -10.76 16.49 -6.86
C VAL A 149 -11.96 16.03 -6.06
N LEU A 150 -12.08 16.35 -4.76
CA LEU A 150 -13.21 15.93 -3.94
C LEU A 150 -14.58 16.42 -4.45
N PRO A 151 -14.75 17.67 -4.92
CA PRO A 151 -16.01 18.11 -5.50
C PRO A 151 -16.40 17.30 -6.74
N TYR A 152 -15.41 16.89 -7.54
CA TYR A 152 -15.64 16.03 -8.71
C TYR A 152 -16.16 14.64 -8.29
N LEU A 153 -15.57 14.02 -7.27
CA LEU A 153 -16.03 12.72 -6.74
C LEU A 153 -17.46 12.79 -6.20
N ASN A 154 -17.79 13.84 -5.47
CA ASN A 154 -19.15 14.06 -4.94
C ASN A 154 -20.19 14.26 -6.05
N GLY A 155 -19.79 14.83 -7.20
CA GLY A 155 -20.66 15.01 -8.37
C GLY A 155 -20.89 13.72 -9.18
N VAL A 156 -19.94 12.78 -9.16
CA VAL A 156 -20.00 11.50 -9.89
C VAL A 156 -20.80 10.43 -9.13
N GLN A 157 -21.12 10.61 -7.85
CA GLN A 157 -21.88 9.63 -7.04
C GLN A 157 -23.33 9.41 -7.49
N LYS A 158 -23.84 10.11 -8.49
CA LYS A 158 -25.05 9.67 -9.20
C LYS A 158 -24.67 8.51 -10.11
N CYS A 159 -25.02 7.30 -9.69
CA CYS A 159 -24.85 6.08 -10.46
C CYS A 159 -25.39 6.26 -11.90
N HIS A 160 -24.51 6.47 -12.89
CA HIS A 160 -24.90 6.67 -14.30
C HIS A 160 -25.86 5.60 -14.79
N LYS A 161 -25.69 4.33 -14.39
CA LYS A 161 -26.59 3.23 -14.73
C LYS A 161 -27.98 3.32 -14.11
N CYS A 162 -28.12 4.03 -12.97
CA CYS A 162 -29.43 4.21 -12.34
C CYS A 162 -30.19 5.40 -12.93
N VAL A 163 -29.50 6.45 -13.38
CA VAL A 163 -30.11 7.64 -14.01
C VAL A 163 -30.65 7.27 -15.38
N GLU A 164 -29.90 6.58 -16.23
CA GLU A 164 -30.38 6.13 -17.55
C GLU A 164 -31.59 5.19 -17.48
N ARG A 165 -31.71 4.35 -16.43
CA ARG A 165 -32.90 3.50 -16.22
C ARG A 165 -34.15 4.26 -15.75
N LEU A 166 -33.98 5.40 -15.13
CA LEU A 166 -35.10 6.23 -14.64
C LEU A 166 -35.57 7.21 -15.72
N GLU A 167 -34.67 7.70 -16.58
CA GLU A 167 -34.99 8.60 -17.69
C GLU A 167 -35.49 7.85 -18.95
N GLY A 168 -35.22 6.58 -19.10
CA GLY A 168 -35.65 5.72 -20.23
C GLY A 168 -37.05 5.08 -20.03
N ARG A 169 -37.82 5.48 -19.02
CA ARG A 169 -39.21 5.04 -18.77
C ARG A 169 -40.17 6.23 -18.71
N ALA A 170 -40.15 7.03 -19.75
CA ALA A 170 -41.21 7.99 -20.04
C ALA A 170 -41.77 7.75 -21.44
#